data_2c11a4433574c9c90caeb2481c3100fd
#
_entry.id   2c11a4433574c9c90caeb2481c3100fd
#
_cell.length_a   1.000
_cell.length_b   1.000
_cell.length_c   1.000
_cell.angle_alpha   90.00
_cell.angle_beta   90.00
_cell.angle_gamma   90.00
#
_symmetry.space_group_name_H-M   'P 1'
#
loop_
_entity.id
_entity.type
_entity.pdbx_description
1 polymer ?
#
loop_
_entity_poly.entity_id
_entity_poly.type
_entity_poly.pdbx_seq_one_letter_code
_entity_poly.pdbx_strand_id
1 'polypeptide(L)'
;MSGFLAFVMRSRLSAIGVVSLGAVLPLLFWVSGAVLALVTLRRGLAEALIVLGGAAAVLLPLYALLLGSPAAILQPLALIWVPVMALAQILRQTVSLAWTLQIGALLAAGAVLGFHGIHGDPAAFWEQTLQALARALSGGEPGAEWQQAAARLAPRLTGLWVVNMLGIAVGCLLLGRWWQAVLYNPGGFRDEFHGLRFAAWFAVLGLAAVAGGLAGGPGLLADLGTVLGAVFLLQALAVVHALAARRGWHVGWLIGFYLILPLLLRPVAMLGLVDTFVNFRARLAPSS
;
A
#
# COMPACT_ATOMS: atom_id res chain seq x y z
N MET A 1 7.65 15.54 -17.20
CA MET A 1 7.56 15.02 -15.81
C MET A 1 8.50 15.77 -14.88
N SER A 2 9.78 15.95 -15.17
CA SER A 2 10.73 16.72 -14.34
C SER A 2 10.25 18.14 -13.99
N GLY A 3 9.64 18.86 -14.94
CA GLY A 3 9.09 20.19 -14.70
C GLY A 3 7.96 20.22 -13.67
N PHE A 4 7.03 19.25 -13.71
CA PHE A 4 5.97 19.12 -12.70
C PHE A 4 6.55 18.86 -11.31
N LEU A 5 7.50 17.93 -11.21
CA LEU A 5 8.15 17.60 -9.93
C LEU A 5 8.98 18.77 -9.39
N ALA A 6 9.66 19.50 -10.25
CA ALA A 6 10.38 20.72 -9.88
C ALA A 6 9.39 21.81 -9.38
N PHE A 7 8.24 21.96 -10.01
CA PHE A 7 7.18 22.85 -9.55
C PHE A 7 6.68 22.46 -8.15
N VAL A 8 6.36 21.18 -7.89
CA VAL A 8 5.93 20.67 -6.60
C VAL A 8 6.96 21.00 -5.52
N MET A 9 8.24 20.79 -5.81
CA MET A 9 9.34 21.02 -4.86
C MET A 9 9.81 22.47 -4.76
N ARG A 10 9.26 23.38 -5.57
CA ARG A 10 9.66 24.80 -5.60
C ARG A 10 9.29 25.53 -4.31
N SER A 11 8.07 25.30 -3.81
CA SER A 11 7.56 25.98 -2.60
C SER A 11 6.58 25.10 -1.82
N ARG A 12 6.35 25.46 -0.55
CA ARG A 12 5.30 24.83 0.27
C ARG A 12 3.90 25.01 -0.37
N LEU A 13 3.62 26.21 -0.88
CA LEU A 13 2.31 26.50 -1.53
C LEU A 13 2.07 25.64 -2.76
N SER A 14 3.09 25.40 -3.60
CA SER A 14 2.97 24.50 -4.74
C SER A 14 2.63 23.06 -4.29
N ALA A 15 3.33 22.57 -3.26
CA ALA A 15 3.06 21.24 -2.69
C ALA A 15 1.64 21.17 -2.08
N ILE A 16 1.22 22.17 -1.28
CA ILE A 16 -0.12 22.27 -0.70
C ILE A 16 -1.19 22.24 -1.80
N GLY A 17 -1.02 23.04 -2.85
CA GLY A 17 -1.98 23.10 -3.98
C GLY A 17 -2.12 21.73 -4.68
N VAL A 18 -1.02 21.04 -4.94
CA VAL A 18 -1.06 19.71 -5.59
C VAL A 18 -1.64 18.65 -4.67
N VAL A 19 -1.32 18.66 -3.37
CA VAL A 19 -1.92 17.73 -2.39
C VAL A 19 -3.42 17.95 -2.29
N SER A 20 -3.87 19.22 -2.18
CA SER A 20 -5.29 19.56 -2.09
C SER A 20 -6.06 19.19 -3.36
N LEU A 21 -5.52 19.50 -4.54
CA LEU A 21 -6.14 19.14 -5.82
C LEU A 21 -6.25 17.61 -5.99
N GLY A 22 -5.18 16.89 -5.64
CA GLY A 22 -5.16 15.42 -5.69
C GLY A 22 -6.15 14.77 -4.72
N ALA A 23 -6.42 15.42 -3.59
CA ALA A 23 -7.40 14.91 -2.61
C ALA A 23 -8.86 15.08 -3.06
N VAL A 24 -9.14 16.16 -3.81
CA VAL A 24 -10.50 16.43 -4.32
C VAL A 24 -10.85 15.55 -5.51
N LEU A 25 -9.86 15.20 -6.34
CA LEU A 25 -10.07 14.41 -7.54
C LEU A 25 -9.85 12.92 -7.24
N PRO A 26 -10.90 12.07 -7.29
CA PRO A 26 -10.82 10.67 -6.87
C PRO A 26 -9.71 9.88 -7.54
N LEU A 27 -9.41 10.14 -8.82
CA LEU A 27 -8.35 9.45 -9.57
C LEU A 27 -6.95 9.97 -9.26
N LEU A 28 -6.81 11.12 -8.59
CA LEU A 28 -5.54 11.76 -8.29
C LEU A 28 -5.11 11.66 -6.82
N PHE A 29 -5.87 10.93 -5.98
CA PHE A 29 -5.50 10.75 -4.56
C PHE A 29 -4.10 10.15 -4.37
N TRP A 30 -3.64 9.32 -5.33
CA TRP A 30 -2.28 8.77 -5.36
C TRP A 30 -1.22 9.86 -5.50
N VAL A 31 -1.54 10.91 -6.27
CA VAL A 31 -0.64 12.06 -6.45
C VAL A 31 -0.48 12.79 -5.13
N SER A 32 -1.56 13.02 -4.37
CA SER A 32 -1.48 13.69 -3.07
C SER A 32 -0.59 12.93 -2.09
N GLY A 33 -0.79 11.60 -1.97
CA GLY A 33 0.04 10.74 -1.14
C GLY A 33 1.50 10.71 -1.59
N ALA A 34 1.75 10.59 -2.90
CA ALA A 34 3.11 10.57 -3.46
C ALA A 34 3.86 11.91 -3.27
N VAL A 35 3.16 13.05 -3.33
CA VAL A 35 3.76 14.36 -3.02
C VAL A 35 4.15 14.43 -1.55
N LEU A 36 3.29 13.99 -0.62
CA LEU A 36 3.64 13.93 0.80
C LEU A 36 4.82 12.99 1.07
N ALA A 37 4.87 11.83 0.40
CA ALA A 37 6.04 10.95 0.45
C ALA A 37 7.31 11.65 -0.06
N LEU A 38 7.25 12.32 -1.21
CA LEU A 38 8.39 13.04 -1.80
C LEU A 38 8.89 14.15 -0.86
N VAL A 39 7.98 14.95 -0.30
CA VAL A 39 8.33 16.03 0.64
C VAL A 39 8.97 15.43 1.91
N THR A 40 8.38 14.36 2.47
CA THR A 40 8.92 13.67 3.65
C THR A 40 10.32 13.13 3.38
N LEU A 41 10.51 12.42 2.27
CA LEU A 41 11.80 11.84 1.88
C LEU A 41 12.87 12.91 1.67
N ARG A 42 12.53 14.05 1.08
CA ARG A 42 13.52 15.07 0.73
C ARG A 42 13.74 16.11 1.82
N ARG A 43 12.65 16.62 2.41
CA ARG A 43 12.70 17.73 3.38
C ARG A 43 12.46 17.29 4.83
N GLY A 44 11.93 16.10 5.05
CA GLY A 44 11.65 15.55 6.37
C GLY A 44 10.20 15.69 6.81
N LEU A 45 9.89 15.03 7.94
CA LEU A 45 8.54 14.93 8.46
C LEU A 45 7.95 16.31 8.85
N ALA A 46 8.75 17.19 9.45
CA ALA A 46 8.29 18.52 9.85
C ALA A 46 7.75 19.34 8.65
N GLU A 47 8.48 19.33 7.53
CA GLU A 47 8.01 20.02 6.31
C GLU A 47 6.77 19.36 5.72
N ALA A 48 6.70 18.03 5.75
CA ALA A 48 5.52 17.30 5.27
C ALA A 48 4.29 17.59 6.14
N LEU A 49 4.44 17.73 7.47
CA LEU A 49 3.36 18.14 8.38
C LEU A 49 2.87 19.56 8.10
N ILE A 50 3.76 20.49 7.74
CA ILE A 50 3.38 21.86 7.34
C ILE A 50 2.55 21.80 6.03
N VAL A 51 2.99 21.00 5.05
CA VAL A 51 2.25 20.82 3.79
C VAL A 51 0.90 20.16 4.05
N LEU A 52 0.85 19.15 4.91
CA LEU A 52 -0.38 18.47 5.30
C LEU A 52 -1.35 19.42 6.00
N GLY A 53 -0.86 20.21 6.98
CA GLY A 53 -1.66 21.22 7.69
C GLY A 53 -2.21 22.29 6.74
N GLY A 54 -1.38 22.76 5.80
CA GLY A 54 -1.83 23.70 4.75
C GLY A 54 -2.88 23.10 3.83
N ALA A 55 -2.71 21.83 3.41
CA ALA A 55 -3.72 21.13 2.62
C ALA A 55 -5.03 20.92 3.42
N ALA A 56 -4.93 20.55 4.70
CA ALA A 56 -6.09 20.43 5.58
C ALA A 56 -6.84 21.75 5.72
N ALA A 57 -6.13 22.86 5.89
CA ALA A 57 -6.75 24.20 5.97
C ALA A 57 -7.52 24.59 4.70
N VAL A 58 -7.07 24.14 3.53
CA VAL A 58 -7.78 24.33 2.25
C VAL A 58 -8.97 23.38 2.13
N LEU A 59 -8.80 22.13 2.53
CA LEU A 59 -9.79 21.06 2.30
C LEU A 59 -10.92 21.06 3.33
N LEU A 60 -10.68 21.47 4.57
CA LEU A 60 -11.71 21.55 5.61
C LEU A 60 -12.96 22.36 5.17
N PRO A 61 -12.82 23.64 4.74
CA PRO A 61 -13.97 24.40 4.26
C PRO A 61 -14.55 23.82 2.97
N LEU A 62 -13.72 23.28 2.09
CA LEU A 62 -14.17 22.67 0.85
C LEU A 62 -15.00 21.41 1.10
N TYR A 63 -14.60 20.54 2.00
CA TYR A 63 -15.35 19.34 2.38
C TYR A 63 -16.63 19.68 3.15
N ALA A 64 -16.60 20.73 3.98
CA ALA A 64 -17.81 21.24 4.60
C ALA A 64 -18.84 21.70 3.56
N LEU A 65 -18.38 22.37 2.51
CA LEU A 65 -19.25 22.89 1.43
C LEU A 65 -19.75 21.74 0.50
N LEU A 66 -18.87 20.86 0.07
CA LEU A 66 -19.19 19.83 -0.93
C LEU A 66 -19.87 18.59 -0.34
N LEU A 67 -19.48 18.18 0.87
CA LEU A 67 -19.91 16.93 1.51
C LEU A 67 -20.79 17.18 2.76
N GLY A 68 -21.03 18.45 3.12
CA GLY A 68 -21.77 18.80 4.32
C GLY A 68 -21.04 18.47 5.64
N SER A 69 -19.79 17.97 5.58
CA SER A 69 -19.03 17.57 6.77
C SER A 69 -17.54 17.88 6.63
N PRO A 70 -16.99 18.80 7.43
CA PRO A 70 -15.56 19.04 7.47
C PRO A 70 -14.78 17.81 7.99
N ALA A 71 -15.42 16.96 8.81
CA ALA A 71 -14.80 15.76 9.35
C ALA A 71 -14.49 14.70 8.28
N ALA A 72 -15.06 14.81 7.08
CA ALA A 72 -14.75 13.90 5.97
C ALA A 72 -13.26 13.88 5.58
N ILE A 73 -12.48 14.92 5.93
CA ILE A 73 -11.03 14.94 5.74
C ILE A 73 -10.30 13.92 6.63
N LEU A 74 -10.88 13.52 7.77
CA LEU A 74 -10.23 12.60 8.69
C LEU A 74 -9.97 11.24 8.05
N GLN A 75 -10.81 10.83 7.12
CA GLN A 75 -10.66 9.55 6.43
C GLN A 75 -9.40 9.49 5.55
N PRO A 76 -9.19 10.35 4.53
CA PRO A 76 -7.95 10.32 3.76
C PRO A 76 -6.72 10.65 4.60
N LEU A 77 -6.85 11.48 5.64
CA LEU A 77 -5.77 11.81 6.55
C LEU A 77 -5.29 10.55 7.30
N ALA A 78 -6.20 9.83 7.96
CA ALA A 78 -5.84 8.66 8.76
C ALA A 78 -5.45 7.45 7.90
N LEU A 79 -6.14 7.21 6.78
CA LEU A 79 -5.99 5.98 6.01
C LEU A 79 -4.92 6.06 4.92
N ILE A 80 -4.57 7.27 4.46
CA ILE A 80 -3.60 7.43 3.36
C ILE A 80 -2.42 8.29 3.80
N TRP A 81 -2.63 9.54 4.19
CA TRP A 81 -1.54 10.49 4.33
C TRP A 81 -0.65 10.19 5.53
N VAL A 82 -1.22 9.86 6.69
CA VAL A 82 -0.43 9.48 7.87
C VAL A 82 0.40 8.21 7.63
N PRO A 83 -0.17 7.09 7.12
CA PRO A 83 0.60 5.90 6.78
C PRO A 83 1.71 6.16 5.75
N VAL A 84 1.42 6.91 4.69
CA VAL A 84 2.41 7.27 3.66
C VAL A 84 3.58 8.05 4.25
N MET A 85 3.28 9.07 5.06
CA MET A 85 4.32 9.89 5.71
C MET A 85 5.13 9.08 6.71
N ALA A 86 4.50 8.18 7.45
CA ALA A 86 5.18 7.27 8.37
C ALA A 86 6.17 6.35 7.62
N LEU A 87 5.71 5.69 6.56
CA LEU A 87 6.56 4.85 5.71
C LEU A 87 7.69 5.66 5.05
N ALA A 88 7.40 6.86 4.56
CA ALA A 88 8.42 7.73 3.97
C ALA A 88 9.46 8.18 5.00
N GLN A 89 9.04 8.44 6.24
CA GLN A 89 9.96 8.78 7.33
C GLN A 89 10.84 7.59 7.73
N ILE A 90 10.27 6.38 7.79
CA ILE A 90 11.02 5.14 8.03
C ILE A 90 12.06 4.94 6.92
N LEU A 91 11.65 5.07 5.64
CA LEU A 91 12.58 4.94 4.52
C LEU A 91 13.70 5.99 4.57
N ARG A 92 13.38 7.22 4.93
CA ARG A 92 14.37 8.29 5.10
C ARG A 92 15.40 7.97 6.19
N GLN A 93 14.99 7.35 7.29
CA GLN A 93 15.85 7.02 8.43
C GLN A 93 16.67 5.76 8.20
N THR A 94 16.04 4.72 7.64
CA THR A 94 16.67 3.41 7.45
C THR A 94 17.47 3.31 6.16
N VAL A 95 17.17 4.19 5.19
CA VAL A 95 17.73 4.15 3.82
C VAL A 95 17.57 2.75 3.19
N SER A 96 16.52 2.02 3.60
CA SER A 96 16.28 0.63 3.17
C SER A 96 14.80 0.40 2.87
N LEU A 97 14.50 0.18 1.60
CA LEU A 97 13.14 -0.15 1.16
C LEU A 97 12.66 -1.47 1.80
N ALA A 98 13.56 -2.46 1.93
CA ALA A 98 13.22 -3.74 2.55
C ALA A 98 12.79 -3.58 4.02
N TRP A 99 13.56 -2.85 4.82
CA TRP A 99 13.18 -2.54 6.21
C TRP A 99 11.89 -1.75 6.30
N THR A 100 11.72 -0.75 5.45
CA THR A 100 10.50 0.07 5.42
C THR A 100 9.26 -0.77 5.16
N LEU A 101 9.30 -1.67 4.18
CA LEU A 101 8.16 -2.53 3.84
C LEU A 101 7.89 -3.58 4.94
N GLN A 102 8.92 -4.15 5.56
CA GLN A 102 8.76 -5.07 6.68
C GLN A 102 8.11 -4.37 7.89
N ILE A 103 8.58 -3.18 8.27
CA ILE A 103 7.99 -2.40 9.35
C ILE A 103 6.55 -2.00 9.00
N GLY A 104 6.30 -1.57 7.76
CA GLY A 104 4.96 -1.26 7.28
C GLY A 104 4.00 -2.44 7.40
N ALA A 105 4.45 -3.65 7.03
CA ALA A 105 3.67 -4.87 7.18
C ALA A 105 3.39 -5.23 8.65
N LEU A 106 4.37 -5.02 9.55
CA LEU A 106 4.19 -5.24 10.99
C LEU A 106 3.20 -4.23 11.59
N LEU A 107 3.25 -2.96 11.19
CA LEU A 107 2.27 -1.96 11.59
C LEU A 107 0.86 -2.32 11.09
N ALA A 108 0.74 -2.80 9.87
CA ALA A 108 -0.51 -3.28 9.31
C ALA A 108 -1.02 -4.54 10.04
N ALA A 109 -0.13 -5.47 10.41
CA ALA A 109 -0.49 -6.60 11.27
C ALA A 109 -0.96 -6.14 12.65
N GLY A 110 -0.33 -5.12 13.22
CA GLY A 110 -0.78 -4.45 14.44
C GLY A 110 -2.19 -3.84 14.31
N ALA A 111 -2.52 -3.26 13.14
CA ALA A 111 -3.86 -2.76 12.87
C ALA A 111 -4.90 -3.89 12.81
N VAL A 112 -4.56 -5.06 12.23
CA VAL A 112 -5.41 -6.26 12.29
C VAL A 112 -5.66 -6.69 13.73
N LEU A 113 -4.60 -6.80 14.54
CA LEU A 113 -4.71 -7.15 15.96
C LEU A 113 -5.61 -6.17 16.73
N GLY A 114 -5.39 -4.87 16.49
CA GLY A 114 -6.22 -3.81 17.11
C GLY A 114 -7.68 -3.90 16.70
N PHE A 115 -7.96 -4.15 15.42
CA PHE A 115 -9.33 -4.28 14.91
C PHE A 115 -10.06 -5.48 15.53
N HIS A 116 -9.39 -6.65 15.61
CA HIS A 116 -9.93 -7.83 16.27
C HIS A 116 -10.14 -7.62 17.78
N GLY A 117 -9.21 -6.88 18.44
CA GLY A 117 -9.35 -6.56 19.87
C GLY A 117 -10.51 -5.61 20.17
N ILE A 118 -10.79 -4.65 19.28
CA ILE A 118 -11.86 -3.66 19.46
C ILE A 118 -13.25 -4.28 19.17
N HIS A 119 -13.37 -5.03 18.08
CA HIS A 119 -14.66 -5.52 17.61
C HIS A 119 -15.05 -6.90 18.17
N GLY A 120 -14.09 -7.67 18.74
CA GLY A 120 -14.32 -9.03 19.22
C GLY A 120 -14.74 -10.01 18.12
N ASP A 121 -15.77 -9.68 17.35
CA ASP A 121 -16.19 -10.39 16.12
C ASP A 121 -16.15 -9.46 14.91
N PRO A 122 -15.00 -9.38 14.21
CA PRO A 122 -14.87 -8.58 13.00
C PRO A 122 -15.79 -9.02 11.86
N ALA A 123 -16.16 -10.31 11.79
CA ALA A 123 -17.04 -10.80 10.73
C ALA A 123 -18.45 -10.20 10.87
N ALA A 124 -18.99 -10.17 12.09
CA ALA A 124 -20.28 -9.54 12.36
C ALA A 124 -20.27 -8.03 12.03
N PHE A 125 -19.19 -7.31 12.38
CA PHE A 125 -19.03 -5.90 12.03
C PHE A 125 -19.07 -5.69 10.50
N TRP A 126 -18.33 -6.49 9.73
CA TRP A 126 -18.28 -6.36 8.27
C TRP A 126 -19.60 -6.78 7.63
N GLU A 127 -20.25 -7.81 8.13
CA GLU A 127 -21.57 -8.24 7.63
C GLU A 127 -22.61 -7.13 7.80
N GLN A 128 -22.70 -6.51 8.98
CA GLN A 128 -23.57 -5.36 9.22
C GLN A 128 -23.23 -4.18 8.29
N THR A 129 -21.94 -3.90 8.08
CA THR A 129 -21.48 -2.84 7.19
C THR A 129 -21.90 -3.09 5.76
N LEU A 130 -21.72 -4.32 5.24
CA LEU A 130 -22.13 -4.71 3.89
C LEU A 130 -23.65 -4.64 3.72
N GLN A 131 -24.42 -5.06 4.72
CA GLN A 131 -25.87 -4.95 4.69
C GLN A 131 -26.35 -3.49 4.71
N ALA A 132 -25.73 -2.64 5.53
CA ALA A 132 -26.02 -1.20 5.54
C ALA A 132 -25.72 -0.55 4.19
N LEU A 133 -24.58 -0.89 3.56
CA LEU A 133 -24.24 -0.42 2.23
C LEU A 133 -25.27 -0.86 1.19
N ALA A 134 -25.67 -2.13 1.22
CA ALA A 134 -26.67 -2.65 0.29
C ALA A 134 -28.01 -1.94 0.41
N ARG A 135 -28.49 -1.71 1.65
CA ARG A 135 -29.72 -0.93 1.90
C ARG A 135 -29.63 0.48 1.33
N ALA A 136 -28.47 1.14 1.54
CA ALA A 136 -28.25 2.50 1.03
C ALA A 136 -28.27 2.56 -0.51
N LEU A 137 -27.77 1.52 -1.19
CA LEU A 137 -27.71 1.47 -2.66
C LEU A 137 -29.03 1.01 -3.30
N SER A 138 -29.76 0.07 -2.67
CA SER A 138 -30.99 -0.50 -3.23
C SER A 138 -32.27 0.21 -2.78
N GLY A 139 -32.18 1.02 -1.72
CA GLY A 139 -33.36 1.65 -1.11
C GLY A 139 -34.30 0.70 -0.38
N GLY A 140 -33.89 -0.58 -0.17
CA GLY A 140 -34.69 -1.63 0.47
C GLY A 140 -33.82 -2.71 1.12
N GLU A 141 -34.47 -3.77 1.63
CA GLU A 141 -33.74 -4.89 2.22
C GLU A 141 -32.98 -5.70 1.14
N PRO A 142 -31.71 -6.07 1.41
CA PRO A 142 -30.91 -6.85 0.48
C PRO A 142 -31.50 -8.24 0.26
N GLY A 143 -31.50 -8.71 -0.99
CA GLY A 143 -31.95 -10.06 -1.33
C GLY A 143 -31.06 -11.16 -0.73
N ALA A 144 -31.59 -12.39 -0.68
CA ALA A 144 -30.91 -13.55 -0.10
C ALA A 144 -29.51 -13.83 -0.68
N GLU A 145 -29.31 -13.61 -1.98
CA GLU A 145 -28.02 -13.81 -2.65
C GLU A 145 -26.95 -12.84 -2.10
N TRP A 146 -27.32 -11.57 -1.90
CA TRP A 146 -26.42 -10.58 -1.30
C TRP A 146 -26.08 -10.95 0.14
N GLN A 147 -27.06 -11.36 0.94
CA GLN A 147 -26.85 -11.75 2.33
C GLN A 147 -25.87 -12.93 2.42
N GLN A 148 -26.03 -13.95 1.56
CA GLN A 148 -25.10 -15.08 1.47
C GLN A 148 -23.70 -14.65 1.03
N ALA A 149 -23.59 -13.75 0.05
CA ALA A 149 -22.29 -13.22 -0.40
C ALA A 149 -21.61 -12.44 0.72
N ALA A 150 -22.34 -11.58 1.44
CA ALA A 150 -21.84 -10.82 2.57
C ALA A 150 -21.32 -11.75 3.69
N ALA A 151 -22.08 -12.77 4.08
CA ALA A 151 -21.68 -13.74 5.10
C ALA A 151 -20.41 -14.53 4.70
N ARG A 152 -20.20 -14.82 3.40
CA ARG A 152 -18.97 -15.49 2.91
C ARG A 152 -17.75 -14.57 2.88
N LEU A 153 -17.95 -13.27 2.61
CA LEU A 153 -16.86 -12.30 2.45
C LEU A 153 -16.45 -11.68 3.80
N ALA A 154 -17.40 -11.39 4.67
CA ALA A 154 -17.20 -10.69 5.93
C ALA A 154 -16.02 -11.23 6.77
N PRO A 155 -15.85 -12.56 6.94
CA PRO A 155 -14.74 -13.11 7.74
C PRO A 155 -13.33 -12.86 7.19
N ARG A 156 -13.21 -12.33 5.97
CA ARG A 156 -11.93 -12.05 5.30
C ARG A 156 -11.69 -10.57 5.07
N LEU A 157 -12.69 -9.74 5.35
CA LEU A 157 -12.63 -8.32 4.97
C LEU A 157 -11.62 -7.53 5.78
N THR A 158 -11.36 -7.88 7.05
CA THR A 158 -10.36 -7.19 7.86
C THR A 158 -8.98 -7.27 7.20
N GLY A 159 -8.51 -8.48 6.89
CA GLY A 159 -7.21 -8.67 6.23
C GLY A 159 -7.15 -8.03 4.83
N LEU A 160 -8.20 -8.18 4.03
CA LEU A 160 -8.28 -7.58 2.69
C LEU A 160 -8.30 -6.05 2.75
N TRP A 161 -9.03 -5.46 3.68
CA TRP A 161 -9.10 -4.02 3.86
C TRP A 161 -7.75 -3.45 4.29
N VAL A 162 -7.10 -4.07 5.28
CA VAL A 162 -5.77 -3.64 5.74
C VAL A 162 -4.72 -3.79 4.65
N VAL A 163 -4.74 -4.88 3.87
CA VAL A 163 -3.85 -5.06 2.70
C VAL A 163 -4.07 -3.98 1.65
N ASN A 164 -5.33 -3.61 1.39
CA ASN A 164 -5.64 -2.54 0.46
C ASN A 164 -5.05 -1.20 0.94
N MET A 165 -5.25 -0.84 2.23
CA MET A 165 -4.70 0.39 2.80
C MET A 165 -3.16 0.40 2.77
N LEU A 166 -2.53 -0.72 3.14
CA LEU A 166 -1.08 -0.88 3.02
C LEU A 166 -0.60 -0.76 1.57
N GLY A 167 -1.32 -1.38 0.63
CA GLY A 167 -1.03 -1.31 -0.80
C GLY A 167 -1.08 0.12 -1.35
N ILE A 168 -2.09 0.89 -0.96
CA ILE A 168 -2.21 2.31 -1.29
C ILE A 168 -1.03 3.10 -0.71
N ALA A 169 -0.74 2.92 0.58
CA ALA A 169 0.36 3.64 1.23
C ALA A 169 1.72 3.31 0.61
N VAL A 170 1.98 2.03 0.34
CA VAL A 170 3.21 1.57 -0.34
C VAL A 170 3.26 2.08 -1.77
N GLY A 171 2.16 2.03 -2.52
CA GLY A 171 2.10 2.57 -3.89
C GLY A 171 2.45 4.07 -3.94
N CYS A 172 1.87 4.87 -3.03
CA CYS A 172 2.21 6.29 -2.89
C CYS A 172 3.69 6.49 -2.49
N LEU A 173 4.21 5.68 -1.57
CA LEU A 173 5.62 5.71 -1.18
C LEU A 173 6.54 5.42 -2.36
N LEU A 174 6.30 4.33 -3.10
CA LEU A 174 7.11 3.93 -4.24
C LEU A 174 7.08 4.98 -5.37
N LEU A 175 5.91 5.57 -5.62
CA LEU A 175 5.76 6.67 -6.57
C LEU A 175 6.54 7.90 -6.12
N GLY A 176 6.42 8.30 -4.86
CA GLY A 176 7.18 9.43 -4.29
C GLY A 176 8.70 9.17 -4.30
N ARG A 177 9.14 7.94 -4.00
CA ARG A 177 10.55 7.53 -4.06
C ARG A 177 11.09 7.52 -5.49
N TRP A 178 10.30 7.06 -6.46
CA TRP A 178 10.63 7.15 -7.86
C TRP A 178 10.76 8.61 -8.33
N TRP A 179 9.83 9.48 -7.93
CA TRP A 179 9.91 10.92 -8.21
C TRP A 179 11.17 11.56 -7.59
N GLN A 180 11.51 11.17 -6.36
CA GLN A 180 12.75 11.61 -5.72
C GLN A 180 13.97 11.17 -6.55
N ALA A 181 13.97 9.93 -7.05
CA ALA A 181 15.07 9.44 -7.91
C ALA A 181 15.17 10.23 -9.21
N VAL A 182 14.05 10.50 -9.89
CA VAL A 182 14.01 11.29 -11.13
C VAL A 182 14.63 12.68 -10.92
N LEU A 183 14.40 13.31 -9.77
CA LEU A 183 14.91 14.66 -9.49
C LEU A 183 16.36 14.69 -9.01
N TYR A 184 16.79 13.71 -8.22
CA TYR A 184 18.00 13.83 -7.42
C TYR A 184 18.99 12.66 -7.57
N ASN A 185 18.55 11.50 -8.07
CA ASN A 185 19.38 10.31 -8.24
C ASN A 185 18.80 9.42 -9.35
N PRO A 186 18.92 9.84 -10.64
CA PRO A 186 18.39 9.08 -11.76
C PRO A 186 18.91 7.64 -11.79
N GLY A 187 17.99 6.67 -11.88
CA GLY A 187 18.29 5.23 -11.83
C GLY A 187 18.28 4.59 -10.43
N GLY A 188 18.54 5.34 -9.38
CA GLY A 188 18.70 4.80 -8.02
C GLY A 188 17.48 4.05 -7.49
N PHE A 189 16.24 4.44 -7.85
CA PHE A 189 15.05 3.70 -7.49
C PHE A 189 14.99 2.31 -8.15
N ARG A 190 15.43 2.21 -9.40
CA ARG A 190 15.49 0.93 -10.13
C ARG A 190 16.41 -0.06 -9.42
N ASP A 191 17.58 0.37 -9.04
CA ASP A 191 18.57 -0.48 -8.37
C ASP A 191 18.09 -0.91 -6.99
N GLU A 192 17.51 0.03 -6.23
CA GLU A 192 16.90 -0.23 -4.92
C GLU A 192 15.74 -1.24 -5.01
N PHE A 193 14.83 -1.07 -5.96
CA PHE A 193 13.70 -1.96 -6.16
C PHE A 193 14.14 -3.35 -6.67
N HIS A 194 15.04 -3.41 -7.66
CA HIS A 194 15.59 -4.68 -8.15
C HIS A 194 16.38 -5.44 -7.09
N GLY A 195 16.96 -4.72 -6.12
CA GLY A 195 17.66 -5.29 -4.97
C GLY A 195 16.76 -5.73 -3.81
N LEU A 196 15.45 -5.44 -3.87
CA LEU A 196 14.53 -5.69 -2.76
C LEU A 196 14.53 -7.16 -2.33
N ARG A 197 14.92 -7.42 -1.09
CA ARG A 197 14.93 -8.75 -0.46
C ARG A 197 14.64 -8.61 1.01
N PHE A 198 13.65 -9.35 1.51
CA PHE A 198 13.28 -9.34 2.92
C PHE A 198 14.20 -10.24 3.75
N ALA A 199 14.24 -10.00 5.04
CA ALA A 199 14.99 -10.78 5.99
C ALA A 199 14.36 -12.18 6.21
N ALA A 200 15.18 -13.19 6.46
CA ALA A 200 14.71 -14.55 6.67
C ALA A 200 13.72 -14.68 7.85
N TRP A 201 13.95 -13.95 8.95
CA TRP A 201 13.04 -13.95 10.09
C TRP A 201 11.64 -13.47 9.70
N PHE A 202 11.53 -12.44 8.83
CA PHE A 202 10.27 -11.93 8.36
C PHE A 202 9.55 -12.94 7.44
N ALA A 203 10.31 -13.67 6.61
CA ALA A 203 9.76 -14.74 5.79
C ALA A 203 9.22 -15.91 6.63
N VAL A 204 9.91 -16.27 7.71
CA VAL A 204 9.44 -17.30 8.67
C VAL A 204 8.15 -16.84 9.35
N LEU A 205 8.09 -15.58 9.80
CA LEU A 205 6.88 -15.00 10.38
C LEU A 205 5.70 -15.01 9.39
N GLY A 206 5.93 -14.57 8.15
CA GLY A 206 4.92 -14.58 7.09
C GLY A 206 4.43 -15.98 6.77
N LEU A 207 5.34 -16.94 6.66
CA LEU A 207 5.01 -18.36 6.43
C LEU A 207 4.16 -18.94 7.57
N ALA A 208 4.55 -18.67 8.83
CA ALA A 208 3.81 -19.13 10.01
C ALA A 208 2.39 -18.55 10.04
N ALA A 209 2.24 -17.25 9.73
CA ALA A 209 0.92 -16.61 9.68
C ALA A 209 0.04 -17.17 8.55
N VAL A 210 0.61 -17.39 7.35
CA VAL A 210 -0.11 -18.00 6.22
C VAL A 210 -0.53 -19.44 6.55
N ALA A 211 0.38 -20.24 7.09
CA ALA A 211 0.09 -21.63 7.48
C ALA A 211 -0.97 -21.69 8.59
N GLY A 212 -0.89 -20.82 9.60
CA GLY A 212 -1.87 -20.71 10.67
C GLY A 212 -3.26 -20.32 10.14
N GLY A 213 -3.33 -19.39 9.19
CA GLY A 213 -4.58 -19.00 8.53
C GLY A 213 -5.20 -20.12 7.69
N LEU A 214 -4.37 -20.93 7.01
CA LEU A 214 -4.85 -22.08 6.25
C LEU A 214 -5.37 -23.21 7.16
N ALA A 215 -4.73 -23.44 8.30
CA ALA A 215 -5.11 -24.49 9.25
C ALA A 215 -6.31 -24.10 10.11
N GLY A 216 -6.39 -22.82 10.52
CA GLY A 216 -7.44 -22.32 11.45
C GLY A 216 -8.70 -21.80 10.77
N GLY A 217 -8.73 -21.69 9.45
CA GLY A 217 -9.85 -21.08 8.73
C GLY A 217 -9.88 -19.54 8.84
N PRO A 218 -11.02 -18.91 8.47
CA PRO A 218 -11.18 -17.47 8.54
C PRO A 218 -11.05 -16.94 9.97
N GLY A 219 -10.44 -15.76 10.14
CA GLY A 219 -10.25 -15.11 11.44
C GLY A 219 -8.87 -14.47 11.55
N LEU A 220 -8.44 -14.18 12.76
CA LEU A 220 -7.22 -13.43 13.05
C LEU A 220 -5.98 -13.95 12.33
N LEU A 221 -5.71 -15.26 12.36
CA LEU A 221 -4.53 -15.83 11.71
C LEU A 221 -4.60 -15.73 10.20
N ALA A 222 -5.80 -15.89 9.61
CA ALA A 222 -6.00 -15.73 8.17
C ALA A 222 -5.78 -14.28 7.73
N ASP A 223 -6.25 -13.30 8.52
CA ASP A 223 -6.05 -11.88 8.25
C ASP A 223 -4.57 -11.50 8.37
N LEU A 224 -3.87 -11.96 9.41
CA LEU A 224 -2.42 -11.77 9.56
C LEU A 224 -1.64 -12.40 8.40
N GLY A 225 -2.01 -13.63 8.02
CA GLY A 225 -1.41 -14.32 6.88
C GLY A 225 -1.64 -13.57 5.55
N THR A 226 -2.81 -12.97 5.39
CA THR A 226 -3.15 -12.15 4.22
C THR A 226 -2.26 -10.89 4.17
N VAL A 227 -2.12 -10.17 5.29
CA VAL A 227 -1.32 -8.94 5.36
C VAL A 227 0.17 -9.23 5.20
N LEU A 228 0.73 -10.15 5.97
CA LEU A 228 2.16 -10.46 5.93
C LEU A 228 2.54 -11.16 4.62
N GLY A 229 1.65 -12.02 4.09
CA GLY A 229 1.86 -12.70 2.82
C GLY A 229 1.84 -11.76 1.61
N ALA A 230 0.96 -10.75 1.61
CA ALA A 230 0.82 -9.82 0.49
C ALA A 230 2.09 -9.00 0.21
N VAL A 231 2.89 -8.71 1.23
CA VAL A 231 4.13 -7.93 1.06
C VAL A 231 5.18 -8.67 0.22
N PHE A 232 5.18 -10.01 0.26
CA PHE A 232 6.08 -10.81 -0.59
C PHE A 232 5.77 -10.69 -2.08
N LEU A 233 4.57 -10.25 -2.45
CA LEU A 233 4.27 -9.90 -3.83
C LEU A 233 5.24 -8.82 -4.35
N LEU A 234 5.58 -7.82 -3.54
CA LEU A 234 6.53 -6.76 -3.94
C LEU A 234 7.94 -7.32 -4.19
N GLN A 235 8.39 -8.28 -3.36
CA GLN A 235 9.66 -8.96 -3.60
C GLN A 235 9.62 -9.80 -4.88
N ALA A 236 8.52 -10.51 -5.15
CA ALA A 236 8.34 -11.25 -6.40
C ALA A 236 8.38 -10.32 -7.61
N LEU A 237 7.67 -9.17 -7.56
CA LEU A 237 7.73 -8.16 -8.62
C LEU A 237 9.15 -7.66 -8.83
N ALA A 238 9.89 -7.40 -7.75
CA ALA A 238 11.29 -6.99 -7.82
C ALA A 238 12.17 -8.04 -8.52
N VAL A 239 11.97 -9.33 -8.22
CA VAL A 239 12.66 -10.44 -8.89
C VAL A 239 12.33 -10.46 -10.38
N VAL A 240 11.05 -10.38 -10.75
CA VAL A 240 10.61 -10.40 -12.15
C VAL A 240 11.22 -9.23 -12.93
N HIS A 241 11.17 -8.02 -12.38
CA HIS A 241 11.75 -6.84 -13.02
C HIS A 241 13.29 -6.93 -13.13
N ALA A 242 13.96 -7.44 -12.09
CA ALA A 242 15.41 -7.62 -12.12
C ALA A 242 15.83 -8.63 -13.19
N LEU A 243 15.12 -9.76 -13.31
CA LEU A 243 15.40 -10.79 -14.30
C LEU A 243 15.08 -10.30 -15.72
N ALA A 244 13.94 -9.64 -15.92
CA ALA A 244 13.55 -9.05 -17.19
C ALA A 244 14.62 -8.04 -17.70
N ALA A 245 15.10 -7.17 -16.80
CA ALA A 245 16.14 -6.20 -17.10
C ALA A 245 17.48 -6.85 -17.45
N ARG A 246 17.91 -7.88 -16.68
CA ARG A 246 19.19 -8.58 -16.94
C ARG A 246 19.19 -9.37 -18.25
N ARG A 247 18.03 -9.97 -18.59
CA ARG A 247 17.89 -10.78 -19.81
C ARG A 247 17.49 -9.97 -21.05
N GLY A 248 17.32 -8.66 -20.90
CA GLY A 248 16.90 -7.79 -22.01
C GLY A 248 15.50 -8.14 -22.56
N TRP A 249 14.60 -8.66 -21.71
CA TRP A 249 13.26 -9.03 -22.16
C TRP A 249 12.51 -7.81 -22.66
N HIS A 250 11.81 -8.00 -23.77
CA HIS A 250 10.95 -6.97 -24.31
C HIS A 250 9.84 -6.59 -23.31
N VAL A 251 9.51 -5.30 -23.26
CA VAL A 251 8.50 -4.75 -22.33
C VAL A 251 7.13 -5.47 -22.40
N GLY A 252 6.81 -6.01 -23.57
CA GLY A 252 5.59 -6.82 -23.78
C GLY A 252 5.45 -8.00 -22.82
N TRP A 253 6.56 -8.60 -22.36
CA TRP A 253 6.54 -9.66 -21.36
C TRP A 253 6.04 -9.17 -20.01
N LEU A 254 6.46 -7.98 -19.60
CA LEU A 254 5.98 -7.37 -18.36
C LEU A 254 4.50 -7.00 -18.46
N ILE A 255 4.07 -6.48 -19.62
CA ILE A 255 2.64 -6.20 -19.85
C ILE A 255 1.82 -7.49 -19.72
N GLY A 256 2.21 -8.57 -20.41
CA GLY A 256 1.55 -9.87 -20.31
C GLY A 256 1.54 -10.41 -18.87
N PHE A 257 2.66 -10.29 -18.16
CA PHE A 257 2.75 -10.67 -16.75
C PHE A 257 1.75 -9.90 -15.87
N TYR A 258 1.66 -8.57 -16.03
CA TYR A 258 0.72 -7.75 -15.24
C TYR A 258 -0.75 -8.00 -15.58
N LEU A 259 -1.08 -8.38 -16.84
CA LEU A 259 -2.44 -8.77 -17.22
C LEU A 259 -2.89 -10.07 -16.53
N ILE A 260 -1.96 -11.01 -16.32
CA ILE A 260 -2.26 -12.31 -15.68
C ILE A 260 -2.10 -12.21 -14.15
N LEU A 261 -1.32 -11.25 -13.65
CA LEU A 261 -1.00 -11.12 -12.22
C LEU A 261 -2.23 -11.13 -11.29
N PRO A 262 -3.37 -10.47 -11.59
CA PRO A 262 -4.54 -10.50 -10.72
C PRO A 262 -5.07 -11.92 -10.45
N LEU A 263 -4.88 -12.86 -11.37
CA LEU A 263 -5.26 -14.26 -11.23
C LEU A 263 -4.23 -15.07 -10.43
N LEU A 264 -2.98 -14.57 -10.38
CA LEU A 264 -1.82 -15.27 -9.81
C LEU A 264 -1.22 -14.58 -8.59
N LEU A 265 -1.96 -13.68 -7.91
CA LEU A 265 -1.44 -12.91 -6.78
C LEU A 265 -0.82 -13.79 -5.69
N ARG A 266 -1.54 -14.84 -5.25
CA ARG A 266 -1.06 -15.74 -4.20
C ARG A 266 0.16 -16.56 -4.62
N PRO A 267 0.15 -17.31 -5.74
CA PRO A 267 1.34 -18.05 -6.17
C PRO A 267 2.54 -17.13 -6.44
N VAL A 268 2.33 -15.93 -6.99
CA VAL A 268 3.42 -14.96 -7.20
C VAL A 268 3.97 -14.44 -5.86
N ALA A 269 3.11 -14.15 -4.88
CA ALA A 269 3.58 -13.78 -3.54
C ALA A 269 4.40 -14.90 -2.88
N MET A 270 3.99 -16.16 -3.05
CA MET A 270 4.76 -17.31 -2.57
C MET A 270 6.14 -17.43 -3.23
N LEU A 271 6.26 -17.11 -4.54
CA LEU A 271 7.58 -17.02 -5.19
C LEU A 271 8.47 -15.95 -4.54
N GLY A 272 7.90 -14.81 -4.16
CA GLY A 272 8.63 -13.78 -3.43
C GLY A 272 9.11 -14.26 -2.05
N LEU A 273 8.28 -14.99 -1.33
CA LEU A 273 8.66 -15.60 -0.05
C LEU A 273 9.80 -16.62 -0.23
N VAL A 274 9.69 -17.51 -1.22
CA VAL A 274 10.73 -18.49 -1.55
C VAL A 274 12.05 -17.81 -1.95
N ASP A 275 12.01 -16.69 -2.69
CA ASP A 275 13.20 -15.93 -3.09
C ASP A 275 14.03 -15.46 -1.88
N THR A 276 13.40 -15.23 -0.72
CA THR A 276 14.11 -14.88 0.51
C THR A 276 15.16 -15.93 0.89
N PHE A 277 14.88 -17.20 0.64
CA PHE A 277 15.79 -18.31 0.96
C PHE A 277 16.66 -18.72 -0.23
N VAL A 278 16.07 -18.77 -1.44
CA VAL A 278 16.73 -19.31 -2.65
C VAL A 278 17.59 -18.29 -3.37
N ASN A 279 17.24 -16.98 -3.32
CA ASN A 279 17.89 -15.89 -4.05
C ASN A 279 17.98 -16.17 -5.56
N PHE A 280 16.83 -16.19 -6.23
CA PHE A 280 16.73 -16.45 -7.68
C PHE A 280 17.65 -15.55 -8.51
N ARG A 281 17.81 -14.28 -8.10
CA ARG A 281 18.65 -13.31 -8.81
C ARG A 281 20.12 -13.68 -8.82
N ALA A 282 20.62 -14.30 -7.75
CA ALA A 282 22.02 -14.78 -7.70
C ALA A 282 22.20 -16.06 -8.50
N ARG A 283 21.22 -16.99 -8.45
CA ARG A 283 21.29 -18.28 -9.14
C ARG A 283 21.07 -18.22 -10.65
N LEU A 284 20.29 -17.25 -11.10
CA LEU A 284 19.95 -17.04 -12.52
C LEU A 284 20.82 -15.95 -13.17
N ALA A 285 21.86 -15.47 -12.48
CA ALA A 285 22.89 -14.63 -13.09
C ALA A 285 23.63 -15.47 -14.17
N PRO A 286 23.93 -14.90 -15.37
CA PRO A 286 24.77 -15.58 -16.32
C PRO A 286 26.12 -15.89 -15.64
N SER A 287 26.59 -17.14 -15.79
CA SER A 287 27.99 -17.47 -15.46
C SER A 287 28.89 -16.58 -16.32
N SER A 288 29.65 -15.70 -15.67
CA SER A 288 30.70 -14.89 -16.29
C SER A 288 31.77 -15.78 -16.94
#